data_e6d97959e3e387a23f7483f6a502a9cb
#
_entry.id   e6d97959e3e387a23f7483f6a502a9cb
#
_cell.length_a   1.000
_cell.length_b   1.000
_cell.length_c   1.000
_cell.angle_alpha   90.00
_cell.angle_beta   90.00
_cell.angle_gamma   90.00
#
_symmetry.space_group_name_H-M   'P 1'
#
loop_
_entity.id
_entity.type
_entity.pdbx_description
1 polymer ?
#
loop_
_entity_poly.entity_id
_entity_poly.type
_entity_poly.pdbx_seq_one_letter_code
_entity_poly.pdbx_strand_id
1 'polypeptide(L)'
;MSTIQSMNISGIDLNLLLAFEALFDEWHVGRAAKLVGLSQPAFSNAIARLRTRLGDPLFVRTAQGMMPTPRADQLAGPIKSALAQLRQTFEAPHSFDPSQSAHRFRIGLSDDVELRLVPLLARSMLSGELQMQARRLDGLFTMPESELRSGALDLAIGYFPDARQLAPGLVMESISEEKNVVIARRGHPMWKRRHTLNRFINLDHAAVIYRNQLWGLIDSELAARGLRRRLRLALPHCLSVLHAVSSSDLVACIQESVVQKFSAGLNLRSCPEPLGLPPFVLRMVWHRQRDNDSAHIWLRQLIATELGAPKTKHPLQMRKTKNSPTPNHKRRTIASPGPEP
;
A
#
# COMPACT_ATOMS: atom_id res chain seq x y z
N MET A 1 13.40 8.27 54.09
CA MET A 1 12.40 8.03 53.04
C MET A 1 12.10 9.39 52.41
N SER A 2 12.78 9.74 51.32
CA SER A 2 12.54 10.98 50.60
C SER A 2 11.42 10.80 49.60
N THR A 3 10.31 11.45 49.82
CA THR A 3 9.17 11.50 48.89
C THR A 3 9.65 12.16 47.61
N ILE A 4 9.78 11.35 46.55
CA ILE A 4 9.94 11.88 45.20
C ILE A 4 8.60 12.51 44.81
N GLN A 5 8.51 13.84 45.02
CA GLN A 5 7.44 14.65 44.44
C GLN A 5 7.57 14.49 42.92
N SER A 6 6.65 13.76 42.31
CA SER A 6 6.54 13.64 40.86
C SER A 6 6.35 15.07 40.31
N MET A 7 7.39 15.60 39.67
CA MET A 7 7.32 16.91 39.03
C MET A 7 6.27 16.85 37.93
N ASN A 8 5.21 17.65 38.12
CA ASN A 8 4.13 17.72 37.13
C ASN A 8 4.66 18.34 35.82
N ILE A 9 4.79 17.54 34.79
CA ILE A 9 5.28 17.93 33.45
C ILE A 9 4.26 18.81 32.71
N SER A 10 2.98 18.81 33.12
CA SER A 10 1.86 19.49 32.42
C SER A 10 1.96 21.01 32.33
N GLY A 11 3.08 21.62 32.70
CA GLY A 11 3.32 23.06 32.56
C GLY A 11 4.72 23.40 32.07
N ILE A 12 5.48 22.45 31.56
CA ILE A 12 6.79 22.74 30.95
C ILE A 12 6.58 23.11 29.49
N ASP A 13 6.82 24.38 29.18
CA ASP A 13 6.89 24.88 27.82
C ASP A 13 8.18 24.33 27.16
N LEU A 14 8.03 23.56 26.07
CA LEU A 14 9.16 22.98 25.35
C LEU A 14 10.17 24.03 24.87
N ASN A 15 9.72 25.25 24.59
CA ASN A 15 10.60 26.36 24.22
C ASN A 15 11.61 26.71 25.32
N LEU A 16 11.27 26.47 26.60
CA LEU A 16 12.20 26.66 27.69
C LEU A 16 13.36 25.65 27.68
N LEU A 17 13.06 24.41 27.24
CA LEU A 17 14.07 23.36 27.12
C LEU A 17 15.00 23.62 25.92
N LEU A 18 14.45 24.13 24.81
CA LEU A 18 15.26 24.57 23.66
C LEU A 18 16.19 25.73 24.02
N ALA A 19 15.70 26.71 24.82
CA ALA A 19 16.53 27.79 25.30
C ALA A 19 17.63 27.29 26.26
N PHE A 20 17.32 26.31 27.13
CA PHE A 20 18.30 25.67 27.98
C PHE A 20 19.41 24.99 27.19
N GLU A 21 19.05 24.14 26.23
CA GLU A 21 20.00 23.40 25.34
C GLU A 21 20.92 24.41 24.63
N ALA A 22 20.34 25.43 23.99
CA ALA A 22 21.09 26.44 23.27
C ALA A 22 22.08 27.22 24.16
N LEU A 23 21.68 27.55 25.40
CA LEU A 23 22.59 28.25 26.31
C LEU A 23 23.68 27.33 26.85
N PHE A 24 23.36 26.05 27.07
CA PHE A 24 24.32 25.04 27.51
C PHE A 24 25.43 24.81 26.47
N ASP A 25 25.09 24.88 25.17
CA ASP A 25 26.04 24.66 24.08
C ASP A 25 26.84 25.94 23.75
N GLU A 26 26.21 27.11 23.77
CA GLU A 26 26.80 28.35 23.31
C GLU A 26 27.53 29.18 24.41
N TRP A 27 27.22 28.96 25.68
CA TRP A 27 27.72 29.69 26.82
C TRP A 27 27.58 31.23 26.69
N HIS A 28 26.75 31.69 25.74
CA HIS A 28 26.56 33.09 25.44
C HIS A 28 25.11 33.40 25.06
N VAL A 29 24.44 34.25 25.86
CA VAL A 29 23.00 34.54 25.70
C VAL A 29 22.64 35.03 24.30
N GLY A 30 23.44 35.96 23.73
CA GLY A 30 23.14 36.51 22.42
C GLY A 30 23.26 35.47 21.27
N ARG A 31 24.23 34.55 21.32
CA ARG A 31 24.37 33.46 20.35
C ARG A 31 23.26 32.43 20.52
N ALA A 32 23.00 32.02 21.74
CA ALA A 32 21.92 31.10 22.07
C ALA A 32 20.54 31.62 21.63
N ALA A 33 20.26 32.91 21.87
CA ALA A 33 19.02 33.53 21.43
C ALA A 33 18.84 33.47 19.89
N LYS A 34 19.90 33.79 19.13
CA LYS A 34 19.89 33.71 17.67
C LYS A 34 19.62 32.27 17.20
N LEU A 35 20.22 31.26 17.85
CA LEU A 35 20.10 29.85 17.48
C LEU A 35 18.63 29.37 17.56
N VAL A 36 17.89 29.83 18.59
CA VAL A 36 16.48 29.48 18.78
C VAL A 36 15.48 30.48 18.19
N GLY A 37 15.95 31.46 17.42
CA GLY A 37 15.10 32.43 16.75
C GLY A 37 14.40 33.43 17.70
N LEU A 38 14.93 33.67 18.90
CA LEU A 38 14.37 34.60 19.90
C LEU A 38 15.16 35.90 19.99
N SER A 39 14.48 36.99 20.38
CA SER A 39 15.16 38.17 20.83
C SER A 39 15.87 37.91 22.19
N GLN A 40 16.99 38.60 22.45
CA GLN A 40 17.74 38.41 23.68
C GLN A 40 16.90 38.66 24.98
N PRO A 41 15.97 39.63 25.01
CA PRO A 41 15.06 39.77 26.17
C PRO A 41 14.10 38.59 26.32
N ALA A 42 13.52 38.09 25.23
CA ALA A 42 12.63 36.93 25.24
C ALA A 42 13.36 35.65 25.69
N PHE A 43 14.58 35.47 25.20
CA PHE A 43 15.44 34.35 25.60
C PHE A 43 15.79 34.41 27.10
N SER A 44 16.20 35.59 27.61
CA SER A 44 16.50 35.78 29.03
C SER A 44 15.28 35.51 29.91
N ASN A 45 14.09 35.90 29.47
CA ASN A 45 12.84 35.59 30.17
C ASN A 45 12.54 34.08 30.17
N ALA A 46 12.78 33.38 29.07
CA ALA A 46 12.63 31.91 28.99
C ALA A 46 13.53 31.21 30.01
N ILE A 47 14.82 31.61 30.12
CA ILE A 47 15.74 31.08 31.11
C ILE A 47 15.30 31.42 32.52
N ALA A 48 14.81 32.65 32.78
CA ALA A 48 14.31 33.06 34.10
C ALA A 48 13.11 32.19 34.54
N ARG A 49 12.16 31.92 33.66
CA ARG A 49 11.02 31.03 33.92
C ARG A 49 11.49 29.61 34.27
N LEU A 50 12.49 29.08 33.56
CA LEU A 50 13.04 27.77 33.86
C LEU A 50 13.74 27.70 35.21
N ARG A 51 14.51 28.74 35.56
CA ARG A 51 15.13 28.91 36.88
C ARG A 51 14.11 28.86 38.02
N THR A 52 13.03 29.63 37.89
CA THR A 52 11.95 29.66 38.88
C THR A 52 11.32 28.28 39.05
N ARG A 53 11.11 27.58 37.93
CA ARG A 53 10.45 26.27 37.95
C ARG A 53 11.32 25.16 38.54
N LEU A 54 12.63 25.22 38.30
CA LEU A 54 13.57 24.22 38.78
C LEU A 54 14.23 24.58 40.12
N GLY A 55 14.00 25.78 40.61
CA GLY A 55 14.57 26.28 41.88
C GLY A 55 16.11 26.38 41.84
N ASP A 56 16.69 26.55 40.65
CA ASP A 56 18.14 26.57 40.44
C ASP A 56 18.52 27.71 39.47
N PRO A 57 19.66 28.41 39.69
CA PRO A 57 20.16 29.44 38.74
C PRO A 57 20.46 28.90 37.34
N LEU A 58 20.71 27.62 37.19
CA LEU A 58 21.07 26.86 35.98
C LEU A 58 22.34 27.35 35.28
N PHE A 59 22.51 28.66 35.15
CA PHE A 59 23.70 29.28 34.56
C PHE A 59 24.11 30.49 35.36
N VAL A 60 25.40 30.59 35.66
CA VAL A 60 26.02 31.72 36.35
C VAL A 60 26.94 32.50 35.41
N ARG A 61 26.97 33.83 35.53
CA ARG A 61 27.82 34.66 34.68
C ARG A 61 29.26 34.64 35.19
N THR A 62 30.19 34.36 34.34
CA THR A 62 31.62 34.35 34.61
C THR A 62 32.39 35.19 33.57
N ALA A 63 33.71 35.31 33.73
CA ALA A 63 34.58 35.97 32.74
C ALA A 63 34.58 35.19 31.38
N GLN A 64 34.32 33.86 31.40
CA GLN A 64 34.28 32.99 30.22
C GLN A 64 32.86 32.92 29.59
N GLY A 65 31.84 33.54 30.17
CA GLY A 65 30.48 33.51 29.69
C GLY A 65 29.47 32.95 30.70
N MET A 66 28.43 32.31 30.21
CA MET A 66 27.38 31.69 31.03
C MET A 66 27.74 30.25 31.33
N MET A 67 28.28 30.00 32.55
CA MET A 67 28.69 28.65 32.96
C MET A 67 27.51 27.89 33.59
N PRO A 68 27.33 26.60 33.27
CA PRO A 68 26.28 25.78 33.87
C PRO A 68 26.54 25.54 35.38
N THR A 69 25.47 25.39 36.14
CA THR A 69 25.53 24.91 37.53
C THR A 69 25.63 23.36 37.50
N PRO A 70 26.08 22.71 38.61
CA PRO A 70 26.05 21.25 38.70
C PRO A 70 24.66 20.65 38.44
N ARG A 71 23.60 21.39 38.74
CA ARG A 71 22.22 20.97 38.42
C ARG A 71 21.94 21.06 36.94
N ALA A 72 22.40 22.07 36.24
CA ALA A 72 22.29 22.21 34.80
C ALA A 72 23.06 21.08 34.08
N ASP A 73 24.26 20.72 34.53
CA ASP A 73 25.05 19.61 34.00
C ASP A 73 24.30 18.27 34.11
N GLN A 74 23.67 18.01 35.27
CA GLN A 74 22.85 16.80 35.46
C GLN A 74 21.62 16.75 34.52
N LEU A 75 21.05 17.91 34.21
CA LEU A 75 19.85 18.00 33.35
C LEU A 75 20.17 18.00 31.86
N ALA A 76 21.36 18.38 31.46
CA ALA A 76 21.75 18.57 30.07
C ALA A 76 21.56 17.28 29.24
N GLY A 77 22.09 16.12 29.70
CA GLY A 77 21.96 14.85 29.03
C GLY A 77 20.50 14.44 28.82
N PRO A 78 19.70 14.32 29.88
CA PRO A 78 18.27 13.99 29.77
C PRO A 78 17.46 14.93 28.87
N ILE A 79 17.69 16.26 28.98
CA ILE A 79 16.98 17.25 28.14
C ILE A 79 17.35 17.11 26.69
N LYS A 80 18.64 17.00 26.35
CA LYS A 80 19.11 16.78 24.96
C LYS A 80 18.55 15.53 24.38
N SER A 81 18.54 14.44 25.14
CA SER A 81 17.95 13.15 24.67
C SER A 81 16.46 13.28 24.37
N ALA A 82 15.69 13.92 25.27
CA ALA A 82 14.25 14.14 25.06
C ALA A 82 13.98 15.01 23.82
N LEU A 83 14.73 16.11 23.66
CA LEU A 83 14.59 17.00 22.49
C LEU A 83 15.00 16.31 21.19
N ALA A 84 16.03 15.46 21.20
CA ALA A 84 16.44 14.67 20.04
C ALA A 84 15.34 13.69 19.61
N GLN A 85 14.70 12.99 20.56
CA GLN A 85 13.56 12.11 20.29
C GLN A 85 12.38 12.87 19.69
N LEU A 86 12.08 14.08 20.22
CA LEU A 86 11.04 14.93 19.65
C LEU A 86 11.38 15.37 18.23
N ARG A 87 12.62 15.82 17.97
CA ARG A 87 13.08 16.18 16.62
C ARG A 87 12.90 15.01 15.65
N GLN A 88 13.33 13.81 16.01
CA GLN A 88 13.12 12.60 15.19
C GLN A 88 11.65 12.34 14.89
N THR A 89 10.74 12.65 15.80
CA THR A 89 9.30 12.46 15.61
C THR A 89 8.72 13.45 14.58
N PHE A 90 9.27 14.68 14.51
CA PHE A 90 8.80 15.76 13.62
C PHE A 90 9.62 15.90 12.33
N GLU A 91 10.80 15.33 12.27
CA GLU A 91 11.54 15.26 11.01
C GLU A 91 10.74 14.44 10.00
N ALA A 92 10.70 14.94 8.75
CA ALA A 92 10.06 14.19 7.67
C ALA A 92 10.64 12.77 7.64
N PRO A 93 9.83 11.75 7.41
CA PRO A 93 10.28 10.37 7.44
C PRO A 93 11.52 10.23 6.54
N HIS A 94 12.66 9.95 7.13
CA HIS A 94 13.86 9.50 6.43
C HIS A 94 13.44 8.36 5.50
N SER A 95 14.14 8.17 4.40
CA SER A 95 13.91 7.03 3.51
C SER A 95 13.73 5.77 4.35
N PHE A 96 12.57 5.10 4.19
CA PHE A 96 12.26 3.89 4.95
C PHE A 96 13.39 2.86 4.75
N ASP A 97 14.01 2.47 5.84
CA ASP A 97 15.01 1.40 5.84
C ASP A 97 14.36 0.11 6.38
N PRO A 98 14.10 -0.87 5.53
CA PRO A 98 13.49 -2.12 5.95
C PRO A 98 14.35 -2.90 6.96
N SER A 99 15.68 -2.70 6.98
CA SER A 99 16.60 -3.41 7.88
C SER A 99 16.55 -2.90 9.33
N GLN A 100 16.08 -1.66 9.54
CA GLN A 100 16.01 -0.99 10.84
C GLN A 100 14.58 -0.87 11.39
N SER A 101 13.58 -1.40 10.66
CA SER A 101 12.18 -1.18 10.97
C SER A 101 11.51 -2.43 11.55
N ALA A 102 10.72 -2.24 12.62
CA ALA A 102 9.80 -3.24 13.17
C ALA A 102 8.35 -3.08 12.66
N HIS A 103 8.18 -2.46 11.49
CA HIS A 103 6.86 -2.19 10.92
C HIS A 103 6.11 -3.48 10.60
N ARG A 104 4.78 -3.48 10.87
CA ARG A 104 3.89 -4.59 10.51
C ARG A 104 2.96 -4.17 9.38
N PHE A 105 3.06 -4.85 8.24
CA PHE A 105 2.14 -4.71 7.12
C PHE A 105 1.00 -5.72 7.18
N ARG A 106 -0.23 -5.25 6.94
CA ARG A 106 -1.43 -6.09 6.84
C ARG A 106 -1.93 -6.01 5.40
N ILE A 107 -1.78 -7.10 4.65
CA ILE A 107 -2.01 -7.13 3.22
C ILE A 107 -3.12 -8.11 2.87
N GLY A 108 -4.14 -7.63 2.15
CA GLY A 108 -5.17 -8.47 1.54
C GLY A 108 -4.69 -8.98 0.18
N LEU A 109 -4.68 -10.28 -0.05
CA LEU A 109 -4.19 -10.91 -1.28
C LEU A 109 -5.22 -11.86 -1.87
N SER A 110 -5.33 -11.92 -3.20
CA SER A 110 -5.92 -13.08 -3.86
C SER A 110 -4.97 -14.28 -3.77
N ASP A 111 -5.51 -15.47 -3.78
CA ASP A 111 -4.77 -16.73 -3.56
C ASP A 111 -3.61 -16.93 -4.56
N ASP A 112 -3.81 -16.59 -5.81
CA ASP A 112 -2.79 -16.65 -6.85
C ASP A 112 -1.68 -15.61 -6.65
N VAL A 113 -2.03 -14.42 -6.17
CA VAL A 113 -1.06 -13.36 -5.83
C VAL A 113 -0.23 -13.78 -4.62
N GLU A 114 -0.85 -14.39 -3.62
CA GLU A 114 -0.15 -14.93 -2.45
C GLU A 114 0.96 -15.90 -2.87
N LEU A 115 0.65 -16.86 -3.73
CA LEU A 115 1.62 -17.83 -4.25
C LEU A 115 2.81 -17.19 -4.98
N ARG A 116 2.60 -16.06 -5.61
CA ARG A 116 3.63 -15.35 -6.38
C ARG A 116 4.46 -14.41 -5.53
N LEU A 117 3.79 -13.65 -4.65
CA LEU A 117 4.35 -12.53 -3.92
C LEU A 117 5.03 -12.94 -2.61
N VAL A 118 4.42 -13.84 -1.83
CA VAL A 118 4.92 -14.17 -0.49
C VAL A 118 6.37 -14.66 -0.47
N PRO A 119 6.82 -15.54 -1.38
CA PRO A 119 8.23 -15.97 -1.40
C PRO A 119 9.23 -14.82 -1.65
N LEU A 120 8.80 -13.76 -2.34
CA LEU A 120 9.62 -12.59 -2.65
C LEU A 120 9.67 -11.65 -1.46
N LEU A 121 8.52 -11.36 -0.86
CA LEU A 121 8.43 -10.54 0.35
C LEU A 121 9.20 -11.18 1.51
N ALA A 122 9.12 -12.49 1.68
CA ALA A 122 9.85 -13.20 2.72
C ALA A 122 11.36 -12.93 2.66
N ARG A 123 11.95 -12.89 1.47
CA ARG A 123 13.39 -12.58 1.30
C ARG A 123 13.71 -11.14 1.74
N SER A 124 12.86 -10.18 1.39
CA SER A 124 13.06 -8.77 1.74
C SER A 124 12.86 -8.50 3.23
N MET A 125 12.14 -9.36 3.94
CA MET A 125 11.83 -9.21 5.37
C MET A 125 12.87 -9.87 6.29
N LEU A 126 13.75 -10.70 5.78
CA LEU A 126 14.76 -11.40 6.59
C LEU A 126 15.90 -10.50 7.08
N SER A 127 16.04 -9.30 6.54
CA SER A 127 17.13 -8.37 6.89
C SER A 127 16.82 -7.47 8.10
N GLY A 128 15.63 -7.57 8.71
CA GLY A 128 15.20 -6.71 9.81
C GLY A 128 14.09 -7.34 10.65
N GLU A 129 13.40 -6.53 11.43
CA GLU A 129 12.24 -6.93 12.27
C GLU A 129 10.89 -6.70 11.60
N LEU A 130 10.86 -6.50 10.28
CA LEU A 130 9.65 -6.32 9.52
C LEU A 130 8.71 -7.52 9.67
N GLN A 131 7.43 -7.25 9.81
CA GLN A 131 6.39 -8.27 9.89
C GLN A 131 5.36 -8.07 8.79
N MET A 132 4.87 -9.17 8.22
CA MET A 132 3.76 -9.15 7.29
C MET A 132 2.68 -10.12 7.75
N GLN A 133 1.45 -9.64 7.77
CA GLN A 133 0.27 -10.47 7.95
C GLN A 133 -0.51 -10.46 6.65
N ALA A 134 -0.49 -11.58 5.94
CA ALA A 134 -1.31 -11.78 4.76
C ALA A 134 -2.70 -12.26 5.16
N ARG A 135 -3.73 -11.74 4.51
CA ARG A 135 -5.11 -12.20 4.61
C ARG A 135 -5.65 -12.48 3.22
N ARG A 136 -6.24 -13.63 3.04
CA ARG A 136 -6.91 -13.96 1.79
C ARG A 136 -8.16 -13.10 1.60
N LEU A 137 -8.33 -12.54 0.38
CA LEU A 137 -9.54 -11.82 -0.01
C LEU A 137 -10.70 -12.79 -0.21
N ASP A 138 -11.91 -12.35 0.11
CA ASP A 138 -13.11 -13.17 0.08
C ASP A 138 -13.58 -13.56 -1.31
N GLY A 139 -13.17 -12.83 -2.34
CA GLY A 139 -13.50 -13.09 -3.74
C GLY A 139 -12.46 -12.51 -4.69
N LEU A 140 -12.41 -13.06 -5.89
CA LEU A 140 -11.43 -12.66 -6.91
C LEU A 140 -11.55 -11.18 -7.29
N PHE A 141 -12.79 -10.67 -7.36
CA PHE A 141 -13.10 -9.30 -7.77
C PHE A 141 -13.69 -8.45 -6.62
N THR A 142 -13.67 -8.95 -5.38
CA THR A 142 -14.25 -8.26 -4.22
C THR A 142 -13.20 -7.36 -3.57
N MET A 143 -13.47 -6.05 -3.60
CA MET A 143 -12.60 -5.05 -2.96
C MET A 143 -12.91 -4.97 -1.46
N PRO A 144 -11.91 -5.04 -0.57
CA PRO A 144 -12.07 -4.94 0.87
C PRO A 144 -12.12 -3.47 1.33
N GLU A 145 -13.12 -2.70 0.88
CA GLU A 145 -13.20 -1.25 1.10
C GLU A 145 -13.26 -0.87 2.59
N SER A 146 -14.07 -1.59 3.37
CA SER A 146 -14.25 -1.33 4.80
C SER A 146 -12.96 -1.50 5.58
N GLU A 147 -12.19 -2.54 5.25
CA GLU A 147 -10.93 -2.86 5.91
C GLU A 147 -9.80 -1.90 5.54
N LEU A 148 -9.76 -1.44 4.29
CA LEU A 148 -8.81 -0.41 3.86
C LEU A 148 -9.12 0.94 4.51
N ARG A 149 -10.39 1.31 4.63
CA ARG A 149 -10.82 2.57 5.25
C ARG A 149 -10.63 2.57 6.76
N SER A 150 -10.88 1.46 7.44
CA SER A 150 -10.64 1.34 8.88
C SER A 150 -9.18 1.14 9.25
N GLY A 151 -8.32 0.87 8.26
CA GLY A 151 -6.92 0.52 8.49
C GLY A 151 -6.72 -0.90 9.01
N ALA A 152 -7.73 -1.77 8.95
CA ALA A 152 -7.57 -3.21 9.22
C ALA A 152 -6.69 -3.89 8.16
N LEU A 153 -6.67 -3.34 6.94
CA LEU A 153 -5.69 -3.63 5.90
C LEU A 153 -4.95 -2.35 5.53
N ASP A 154 -3.66 -2.47 5.32
CA ASP A 154 -2.82 -1.38 4.82
C ASP A 154 -2.87 -1.33 3.28
N LEU A 155 -2.91 -2.48 2.63
CA LEU A 155 -2.91 -2.66 1.19
C LEU A 155 -3.73 -3.89 0.80
N ALA A 156 -4.41 -3.83 -0.35
CA ALA A 156 -5.04 -4.98 -0.97
C ALA A 156 -4.53 -5.17 -2.41
N ILE A 157 -4.31 -6.42 -2.83
CA ILE A 157 -3.83 -6.76 -4.18
C ILE A 157 -4.74 -7.85 -4.75
N GLY A 158 -5.35 -7.56 -5.89
CA GLY A 158 -6.30 -8.45 -6.54
C GLY A 158 -6.79 -7.89 -7.87
N TYR A 159 -7.81 -8.53 -8.43
CA TYR A 159 -8.38 -8.18 -9.75
C TYR A 159 -9.62 -7.32 -9.59
N PHE A 160 -9.46 -6.18 -8.94
CA PHE A 160 -10.59 -5.30 -8.62
C PHE A 160 -11.20 -4.65 -9.87
N PRO A 161 -12.51 -4.31 -9.83
CA PRO A 161 -13.18 -3.57 -10.90
C PRO A 161 -12.49 -2.23 -11.20
N ASP A 162 -12.84 -1.61 -12.32
CA ASP A 162 -12.22 -0.39 -12.78
C ASP A 162 -12.41 0.79 -11.80
N ALA A 163 -11.45 1.71 -11.78
CA ALA A 163 -11.36 2.86 -10.87
C ALA A 163 -12.59 3.78 -10.87
N ARG A 164 -13.48 3.68 -11.87
CA ARG A 164 -14.73 4.46 -11.94
C ARG A 164 -15.71 4.20 -10.79
N GLN A 165 -15.53 3.09 -10.07
CA GLN A 165 -16.38 2.69 -8.94
C GLN A 165 -15.63 2.72 -7.61
N LEU A 166 -14.47 3.39 -7.58
CA LEU A 166 -13.64 3.43 -6.37
C LEU A 166 -14.29 4.31 -5.30
N ALA A 167 -14.43 3.78 -4.09
CA ALA A 167 -14.97 4.54 -2.95
C ALA A 167 -14.07 5.74 -2.59
N PRO A 168 -14.65 6.86 -2.12
CA PRO A 168 -13.89 8.03 -1.72
C PRO A 168 -12.79 7.71 -0.70
N GLY A 169 -11.61 8.27 -0.90
CA GLY A 169 -10.45 8.07 -0.03
C GLY A 169 -9.58 6.86 -0.36
N LEU A 170 -10.00 5.99 -1.27
CA LEU A 170 -9.15 4.91 -1.79
C LEU A 170 -8.36 5.38 -3.02
N VAL A 171 -7.18 4.79 -3.19
CA VAL A 171 -6.29 4.96 -4.34
C VAL A 171 -6.05 3.59 -4.94
N MET A 172 -6.03 3.53 -6.27
CA MET A 172 -5.84 2.28 -7.02
C MET A 172 -4.75 2.47 -8.07
N GLU A 173 -3.87 1.49 -8.18
CA GLU A 173 -2.81 1.44 -9.20
C GLU A 173 -2.81 0.08 -9.89
N SER A 174 -2.64 0.09 -11.21
CA SER A 174 -2.51 -1.13 -12.01
C SER A 174 -1.08 -1.65 -11.94
N ILE A 175 -0.94 -2.95 -11.71
CA ILE A 175 0.36 -3.63 -11.61
C ILE A 175 0.71 -4.32 -12.92
N SER A 176 -0.18 -5.23 -13.38
CA SER A 176 0.04 -6.04 -14.58
C SER A 176 -1.28 -6.49 -15.19
N GLU A 177 -1.21 -6.93 -16.44
CA GLU A 177 -2.31 -7.65 -17.08
C GLU A 177 -2.11 -9.15 -16.92
N GLU A 178 -3.20 -9.85 -16.67
CA GLU A 178 -3.25 -11.28 -16.48
C GLU A 178 -4.28 -11.91 -17.43
N LYS A 179 -4.02 -13.13 -17.84
CA LYS A 179 -4.98 -13.93 -18.61
C LYS A 179 -5.05 -15.35 -18.07
N ASN A 180 -6.16 -16.00 -18.34
CA ASN A 180 -6.34 -17.40 -18.01
C ASN A 180 -5.77 -18.31 -19.11
N VAL A 181 -5.22 -19.43 -18.70
CA VAL A 181 -4.81 -20.53 -19.59
C VAL A 181 -5.37 -21.84 -19.07
N VAL A 182 -5.63 -22.78 -19.97
CA VAL A 182 -6.02 -24.14 -19.59
C VAL A 182 -4.76 -24.94 -19.30
N ILE A 183 -4.77 -25.66 -18.18
CA ILE A 183 -3.67 -26.55 -17.77
C ILE A 183 -4.13 -28.00 -17.67
N ALA A 184 -3.20 -28.90 -17.96
CA ALA A 184 -3.33 -30.33 -17.72
C ALA A 184 -1.92 -30.93 -17.53
N ARG A 185 -1.83 -32.13 -16.92
CA ARG A 185 -0.58 -32.88 -16.90
C ARG A 185 -0.03 -33.12 -18.31
N ARG A 186 1.30 -33.19 -18.48
CA ARG A 186 1.93 -33.34 -19.82
C ARG A 186 1.41 -34.53 -20.62
N GLY A 187 1.13 -35.66 -19.97
CA GLY A 187 0.59 -36.87 -20.60
C GLY A 187 -0.92 -36.90 -20.78
N HIS A 188 -1.64 -35.78 -20.55
CA HIS A 188 -3.10 -35.75 -20.65
C HIS A 188 -3.59 -35.98 -22.08
N PRO A 189 -4.66 -36.81 -22.30
CA PRO A 189 -5.19 -37.12 -23.63
C PRO A 189 -5.65 -35.90 -24.44
N MET A 190 -5.98 -34.79 -23.80
CA MET A 190 -6.39 -33.54 -24.47
C MET A 190 -5.36 -33.05 -25.48
N TRP A 191 -4.06 -33.29 -25.25
CA TRP A 191 -2.97 -32.78 -26.10
C TRP A 191 -2.88 -33.47 -27.46
N LYS A 192 -3.55 -34.62 -27.63
CA LYS A 192 -3.53 -35.37 -28.90
C LYS A 192 -4.44 -34.80 -29.99
N ARG A 193 -5.27 -33.82 -29.67
CA ARG A 193 -6.27 -33.27 -30.58
C ARG A 193 -6.38 -31.76 -30.42
N ARG A 194 -6.96 -31.07 -31.43
CA ARG A 194 -7.20 -29.63 -31.40
C ARG A 194 -8.06 -29.25 -30.19
N HIS A 195 -7.66 -28.23 -29.48
CA HIS A 195 -8.38 -27.68 -28.32
C HIS A 195 -9.51 -26.76 -28.80
N THR A 196 -10.76 -27.17 -28.62
CA THR A 196 -11.98 -26.42 -29.00
C THR A 196 -12.87 -26.23 -27.78
N LEU A 197 -13.77 -25.23 -27.82
CA LEU A 197 -14.72 -24.98 -26.76
C LEU A 197 -15.58 -26.20 -26.42
N ASN A 198 -16.13 -26.87 -27.45
CA ASN A 198 -16.94 -28.08 -27.26
C ASN A 198 -16.17 -29.22 -26.57
N ARG A 199 -14.90 -29.37 -26.86
CA ARG A 199 -14.05 -30.36 -26.16
C ARG A 199 -13.74 -29.93 -24.75
N PHE A 200 -13.43 -28.64 -24.54
CA PHE A 200 -13.12 -28.07 -23.25
C PHE A 200 -14.27 -28.31 -22.25
N ILE A 201 -15.51 -28.00 -22.60
CA ILE A 201 -16.66 -28.18 -21.70
C ILE A 201 -16.93 -29.65 -21.35
N ASN A 202 -16.49 -30.61 -22.21
CA ASN A 202 -16.65 -32.05 -22.00
C ASN A 202 -15.50 -32.70 -21.21
N LEU A 203 -14.44 -31.98 -20.89
CA LEU A 203 -13.40 -32.45 -19.98
C LEU A 203 -13.88 -32.38 -18.51
N ASP A 204 -13.21 -33.13 -17.65
CA ASP A 204 -13.45 -33.07 -16.22
C ASP A 204 -12.57 -31.96 -15.61
N HIS A 205 -13.18 -31.01 -14.92
CA HIS A 205 -12.51 -29.78 -14.45
C HIS A 205 -12.29 -29.79 -12.95
N ALA A 206 -11.12 -29.28 -12.54
CA ALA A 206 -10.90 -28.71 -11.23
C ALA A 206 -10.99 -27.18 -11.32
N ALA A 207 -11.46 -26.52 -10.27
CA ALA A 207 -11.53 -25.06 -10.19
C ALA A 207 -11.17 -24.54 -8.81
N VAL A 208 -10.60 -23.32 -8.79
CA VAL A 208 -10.50 -22.52 -7.56
C VAL A 208 -11.84 -21.85 -7.33
N ILE A 209 -12.38 -21.99 -6.11
CA ILE A 209 -13.61 -21.35 -5.69
C ILE A 209 -13.34 -20.41 -4.53
N TYR A 210 -14.07 -19.31 -4.51
CA TYR A 210 -14.07 -18.35 -3.41
C TYR A 210 -15.38 -18.48 -2.62
N ARG A 211 -15.36 -18.24 -1.32
CA ARG A 211 -16.48 -18.35 -0.35
C ARG A 211 -17.86 -18.63 -0.97
N ASN A 212 -18.40 -19.82 -0.79
CA ASN A 212 -19.76 -20.24 -1.17
C ASN A 212 -20.20 -19.99 -2.62
N GLN A 213 -19.29 -19.56 -3.50
CA GLN A 213 -19.55 -19.41 -4.92
C GLN A 213 -19.10 -20.70 -5.62
N LEU A 214 -20.07 -21.57 -5.96
CA LEU A 214 -19.81 -22.77 -6.81
C LEU A 214 -19.44 -22.41 -8.24
N TRP A 215 -19.39 -21.11 -8.58
CA TRP A 215 -19.23 -20.59 -9.94
C TRP A 215 -18.10 -19.57 -9.96
N GLY A 216 -17.11 -19.82 -10.80
CA GLY A 216 -16.02 -18.90 -11.10
C GLY A 216 -16.29 -18.10 -12.39
N LEU A 217 -15.31 -17.26 -12.78
CA LEU A 217 -15.37 -16.45 -14.01
C LEU A 217 -15.69 -17.33 -15.26
N ILE A 218 -15.04 -18.47 -15.38
CA ILE A 218 -15.25 -19.41 -16.50
C ILE A 218 -16.68 -19.94 -16.54
N ASP A 219 -17.26 -20.22 -15.38
CA ASP A 219 -18.62 -20.74 -15.30
C ASP A 219 -19.65 -19.69 -15.65
N SER A 220 -19.42 -18.44 -15.22
CA SER A 220 -20.27 -17.30 -15.57
C SER A 220 -20.27 -17.04 -17.09
N GLU A 221 -19.08 -17.07 -17.70
CA GLU A 221 -18.93 -16.88 -19.15
C GLU A 221 -19.54 -18.02 -19.98
N LEU A 222 -19.41 -19.25 -19.49
CA LEU A 222 -20.09 -20.40 -20.12
C LEU A 222 -21.60 -20.28 -20.00
N ALA A 223 -22.11 -19.92 -18.82
CA ALA A 223 -23.54 -19.76 -18.58
C ALA A 223 -24.15 -18.64 -19.45
N ALA A 224 -23.45 -17.53 -19.68
CA ALA A 224 -23.86 -16.47 -20.61
C ALA A 224 -24.02 -16.97 -22.06
N ARG A 225 -23.35 -18.07 -22.41
CA ARG A 225 -23.45 -18.73 -23.73
C ARG A 225 -24.37 -19.96 -23.72
N GLY A 226 -25.14 -20.19 -22.63
CA GLY A 226 -25.99 -21.37 -22.48
C GLY A 226 -25.21 -22.68 -22.31
N LEU A 227 -23.93 -22.61 -21.95
CA LEU A 227 -23.03 -23.75 -21.81
C LEU A 227 -22.68 -24.03 -20.35
N ARG A 228 -22.25 -25.25 -20.06
CA ARG A 228 -21.73 -25.67 -18.76
C ARG A 228 -20.58 -26.66 -18.98
N ARG A 229 -19.61 -26.62 -18.05
CA ARG A 229 -18.51 -27.60 -17.99
C ARG A 229 -18.76 -28.62 -16.89
N ARG A 230 -18.08 -29.75 -16.98
CA ARG A 230 -18.13 -30.78 -15.92
C ARG A 230 -17.17 -30.45 -14.79
N LEU A 231 -17.64 -29.73 -13.78
CA LEU A 231 -16.84 -29.45 -12.59
C LEU A 231 -16.86 -30.68 -11.67
N ARG A 232 -15.71 -31.33 -11.48
CA ARG A 232 -15.52 -32.51 -10.63
C ARG A 232 -14.93 -32.17 -9.28
N LEU A 233 -14.09 -31.13 -9.24
CA LEU A 233 -13.35 -30.76 -8.07
C LEU A 233 -13.36 -29.23 -7.91
N ALA A 234 -13.82 -28.75 -6.77
CA ALA A 234 -13.85 -27.34 -6.41
C ALA A 234 -13.04 -27.16 -5.13
N LEU A 235 -11.96 -26.40 -5.18
CA LEU A 235 -11.00 -26.25 -4.08
C LEU A 235 -10.79 -24.77 -3.76
N PRO A 236 -10.51 -24.45 -2.48
CA PRO A 236 -10.31 -23.06 -2.08
C PRO A 236 -8.94 -22.49 -2.46
N HIS A 237 -7.97 -23.31 -2.87
CA HIS A 237 -6.59 -22.90 -3.08
C HIS A 237 -6.06 -23.31 -4.46
N CYS A 238 -5.42 -22.36 -5.14
CA CYS A 238 -4.82 -22.55 -6.46
C CYS A 238 -3.76 -23.67 -6.45
N LEU A 239 -2.90 -23.69 -5.44
CA LEU A 239 -1.85 -24.71 -5.32
C LEU A 239 -2.45 -26.13 -5.24
N SER A 240 -3.54 -26.29 -4.52
CA SER A 240 -4.26 -27.57 -4.42
C SER A 240 -4.85 -28.01 -5.78
N VAL A 241 -5.36 -27.05 -6.57
CA VAL A 241 -5.83 -27.31 -7.92
C VAL A 241 -4.67 -27.73 -8.85
N LEU A 242 -3.52 -27.04 -8.76
CA LEU A 242 -2.33 -27.40 -9.55
C LEU A 242 -1.88 -28.84 -9.25
N HIS A 243 -1.85 -29.25 -7.98
CA HIS A 243 -1.49 -30.61 -7.56
C HIS A 243 -2.54 -31.64 -8.04
N ALA A 244 -3.82 -31.36 -7.91
CA ALA A 244 -4.87 -32.26 -8.40
C ALA A 244 -4.76 -32.48 -9.91
N VAL A 245 -4.51 -31.43 -10.68
CA VAL A 245 -4.32 -31.52 -12.15
C VAL A 245 -3.03 -32.26 -12.52
N SER A 246 -1.95 -32.08 -11.75
CA SER A 246 -0.67 -32.74 -12.01
C SER A 246 -0.74 -34.27 -11.84
N SER A 247 -1.63 -34.75 -11.00
CA SER A 247 -1.78 -36.17 -10.60
C SER A 247 -2.99 -36.89 -11.19
N SER A 248 -3.77 -36.24 -12.08
CA SER A 248 -5.01 -36.79 -12.62
C SER A 248 -5.28 -36.37 -14.06
N ASP A 249 -6.40 -36.82 -14.62
CA ASP A 249 -6.91 -36.34 -15.90
C ASP A 249 -7.91 -35.18 -15.76
N LEU A 250 -7.80 -34.41 -14.67
CA LEU A 250 -8.49 -33.14 -14.55
C LEU A 250 -7.77 -32.04 -15.35
N VAL A 251 -8.55 -31.06 -15.80
CA VAL A 251 -8.04 -29.82 -16.37
C VAL A 251 -8.46 -28.66 -15.48
N ALA A 252 -7.74 -27.56 -15.54
CA ALA A 252 -8.14 -26.33 -14.84
C ALA A 252 -7.85 -25.10 -15.71
N CYS A 253 -8.54 -23.99 -15.40
CA CYS A 253 -8.29 -22.68 -15.97
C CYS A 253 -7.68 -21.82 -14.88
N ILE A 254 -6.43 -21.41 -15.06
CA ILE A 254 -5.60 -20.73 -14.03
C ILE A 254 -4.88 -19.56 -14.70
N GLN A 255 -4.49 -18.55 -13.91
CA GLN A 255 -3.72 -17.40 -14.36
C GLN A 255 -2.38 -17.85 -14.96
N GLU A 256 -2.04 -17.30 -16.12
CA GLU A 256 -0.83 -17.69 -16.86
C GLU A 256 0.45 -17.49 -16.04
N SER A 257 0.55 -16.40 -15.28
CA SER A 257 1.71 -16.11 -14.44
C SER A 257 1.95 -17.16 -13.35
N VAL A 258 0.88 -17.73 -12.77
CA VAL A 258 1.00 -18.85 -11.82
C VAL A 258 1.51 -20.09 -12.52
N VAL A 259 0.96 -20.38 -13.70
CA VAL A 259 1.38 -21.55 -14.49
C VAL A 259 2.85 -21.46 -14.89
N GLN A 260 3.32 -20.31 -15.34
CA GLN A 260 4.72 -20.08 -15.67
C GLN A 260 5.66 -20.38 -14.49
N LYS A 261 5.24 -20.06 -13.27
CA LYS A 261 6.05 -20.28 -12.05
C LYS A 261 6.08 -21.74 -11.61
N PHE A 262 4.98 -22.48 -11.75
CA PHE A 262 4.83 -23.81 -11.13
C PHE A 262 4.81 -24.97 -12.13
N SER A 263 4.62 -24.71 -13.43
CA SER A 263 4.41 -25.77 -14.42
C SER A 263 5.57 -26.75 -14.56
N ALA A 264 6.80 -26.27 -14.46
CA ALA A 264 7.98 -27.13 -14.61
C ALA A 264 8.07 -28.14 -13.46
N GLY A 265 7.92 -27.70 -12.21
CA GLY A 265 7.99 -28.56 -11.02
C GLY A 265 6.83 -29.55 -10.91
N LEU A 266 5.67 -29.22 -11.47
CA LEU A 266 4.46 -30.04 -11.41
C LEU A 266 4.19 -30.82 -12.71
N ASN A 267 5.12 -30.82 -13.67
CA ASN A 267 4.97 -31.52 -14.95
C ASN A 267 3.66 -31.16 -15.68
N LEU A 268 3.28 -29.88 -15.63
CA LEU A 268 2.08 -29.35 -16.31
C LEU A 268 2.43 -28.80 -17.68
N ARG A 269 1.42 -28.75 -18.54
CA ARG A 269 1.41 -28.07 -19.83
C ARG A 269 0.19 -27.18 -19.92
N SER A 270 0.31 -26.03 -20.61
CA SER A 270 -0.79 -25.08 -20.82
C SER A 270 -1.07 -24.84 -22.29
N CYS A 271 -2.29 -24.36 -22.54
CA CYS A 271 -2.70 -23.78 -23.82
C CYS A 271 -3.69 -22.63 -23.57
N PRO A 272 -3.90 -21.73 -24.55
CA PRO A 272 -4.91 -20.70 -24.44
C PRO A 272 -6.29 -21.28 -24.11
N GLU A 273 -7.08 -20.57 -23.30
CA GLU A 273 -8.45 -20.95 -23.03
C GLU A 273 -9.33 -20.70 -24.28
N PRO A 274 -10.35 -21.54 -24.56
CA PRO A 274 -11.10 -21.47 -25.80
C PRO A 274 -12.31 -20.53 -25.80
N LEU A 275 -12.49 -19.74 -24.74
CA LEU A 275 -13.61 -18.78 -24.58
C LEU A 275 -13.28 -17.41 -25.17
N GLY A 276 -11.99 -17.09 -25.37
CA GLY A 276 -11.53 -15.79 -25.84
C GLY A 276 -11.74 -14.68 -24.79
N LEU A 277 -11.49 -14.99 -23.52
CA LEU A 277 -11.67 -14.02 -22.44
C LEU A 277 -10.69 -12.86 -22.57
N PRO A 278 -11.13 -11.63 -22.31
CA PRO A 278 -10.21 -10.51 -22.26
C PRO A 278 -9.23 -10.66 -21.09
N PRO A 279 -8.02 -10.09 -21.20
CA PRO A 279 -7.14 -9.96 -20.06
C PRO A 279 -7.81 -9.19 -18.92
N PHE A 280 -7.45 -9.48 -17.71
CA PHE A 280 -7.89 -8.76 -16.53
C PHE A 280 -6.69 -8.14 -15.81
N VAL A 281 -6.91 -7.03 -15.11
CA VAL A 281 -5.83 -6.22 -14.55
C VAL A 281 -5.64 -6.54 -13.08
N LEU A 282 -4.41 -6.94 -12.73
CA LEU A 282 -3.98 -7.00 -11.34
C LEU A 282 -3.75 -5.59 -10.82
N ARG A 283 -4.35 -5.25 -9.69
CA ARG A 283 -4.31 -3.92 -9.10
C ARG A 283 -3.93 -3.98 -7.63
N MET A 284 -3.31 -2.92 -7.14
CA MET A 284 -3.16 -2.64 -5.73
C MET A 284 -4.06 -1.46 -5.33
N VAL A 285 -4.64 -1.55 -4.12
CA VAL A 285 -5.55 -0.55 -3.58
C VAL A 285 -5.19 -0.26 -2.13
N TRP A 286 -5.18 1.01 -1.76
CA TRP A 286 -4.89 1.46 -0.40
C TRP A 286 -5.67 2.71 -0.05
N HIS A 287 -5.70 3.09 1.23
CA HIS A 287 -6.30 4.35 1.66
C HIS A 287 -5.34 5.53 1.46
N ARG A 288 -5.83 6.66 0.95
CA ARG A 288 -5.05 7.88 0.65
C ARG A 288 -4.17 8.38 1.80
N GLN A 289 -4.56 8.15 3.04
CA GLN A 289 -3.75 8.51 4.21
C GLN A 289 -2.35 7.86 4.19
N ARG A 290 -2.17 6.78 3.42
CA ARG A 290 -0.90 6.08 3.24
C ARG A 290 -0.07 6.56 2.05
N ASP A 291 -0.54 7.58 1.31
CA ASP A 291 0.16 8.02 0.09
C ASP A 291 1.60 8.45 0.37
N ASN A 292 1.81 9.18 1.46
CA ASN A 292 3.10 9.73 1.88
C ASN A 292 3.79 8.91 2.99
N ASP A 293 3.26 7.76 3.37
CA ASP A 293 3.88 6.85 4.33
C ASP A 293 5.07 6.15 3.66
N SER A 294 6.29 6.43 4.11
CA SER A 294 7.53 5.93 3.49
C SER A 294 7.63 4.40 3.51
N ALA A 295 7.16 3.74 4.56
CA ALA A 295 7.10 2.29 4.64
C ALA A 295 6.12 1.72 3.61
N HIS A 296 4.97 2.36 3.45
CA HIS A 296 3.96 1.96 2.49
C HIS A 296 4.40 2.22 1.03
N ILE A 297 5.12 3.33 0.78
CA ILE A 297 5.72 3.62 -0.54
C ILE A 297 6.72 2.53 -0.90
N TRP A 298 7.62 2.17 0.02
CA TRP A 298 8.58 1.08 -0.18
C TRP A 298 7.88 -0.24 -0.52
N LEU A 299 6.82 -0.61 0.23
CA LEU A 299 6.07 -1.83 -0.02
C LEU A 299 5.43 -1.84 -1.42
N ARG A 300 4.78 -0.74 -1.82
CA ARG A 300 4.17 -0.62 -3.16
C ARG A 300 5.20 -0.76 -4.27
N GLN A 301 6.36 -0.10 -4.12
CA GLN A 301 7.46 -0.18 -5.10
C GLN A 301 8.02 -1.59 -5.21
N LEU A 302 8.23 -2.28 -4.08
CA LEU A 302 8.66 -3.67 -4.05
C LEU A 302 7.67 -4.56 -4.81
N ILE A 303 6.37 -4.44 -4.52
CA ILE A 303 5.31 -5.22 -5.17
C ILE A 303 5.24 -4.92 -6.67
N ALA A 304 5.27 -3.65 -7.06
CA ALA A 304 5.26 -3.24 -8.46
C ALA A 304 6.46 -3.77 -9.24
N THR A 305 7.63 -3.84 -8.61
CA THR A 305 8.85 -4.39 -9.21
C THR A 305 8.73 -5.90 -9.41
N GLU A 306 8.19 -6.62 -8.44
CA GLU A 306 8.17 -8.08 -8.44
C GLU A 306 7.00 -8.67 -9.25
N LEU A 307 5.86 -7.99 -9.29
CA LEU A 307 4.65 -8.43 -10.01
C LEU A 307 4.38 -7.64 -11.28
N GLY A 308 5.06 -6.51 -11.49
CA GLY A 308 4.84 -5.64 -12.63
C GLY A 308 5.35 -6.23 -13.93
N ALA A 309 4.62 -5.99 -15.01
CA ALA A 309 5.14 -6.13 -16.36
C ALA A 309 6.21 -5.06 -16.62
N PRO A 310 7.13 -5.26 -17.57
CA PRO A 310 8.15 -4.28 -17.90
C PRO A 310 7.50 -2.92 -18.19
N LYS A 311 8.03 -1.87 -17.57
CA LYS A 311 7.54 -0.49 -17.58
C LYS A 311 7.14 -0.02 -18.98
N THR A 312 5.88 -0.09 -19.33
CA THR A 312 5.30 0.75 -20.37
C THR A 312 5.10 2.14 -19.75
N LYS A 313 5.96 3.07 -20.17
CA LYS A 313 5.81 4.49 -19.88
C LYS A 313 4.48 4.98 -20.44
N HIS A 314 3.46 5.16 -19.60
CA HIS A 314 2.33 6.00 -19.93
C HIS A 314 2.23 7.10 -18.86
N PRO A 315 2.72 8.33 -19.18
CA PRO A 315 2.34 9.49 -18.39
C PRO A 315 0.88 9.81 -18.73
N LEU A 316 0.02 9.80 -17.74
CA LEU A 316 -1.28 10.44 -17.81
C LEU A 316 -1.06 11.94 -18.05
N GLN A 317 -0.94 12.34 -19.32
CA GLN A 317 -1.13 13.72 -19.72
C GLN A 317 -2.60 14.07 -19.49
N MET A 318 -2.87 14.83 -18.44
CA MET A 318 -4.09 15.64 -18.35
C MET A 318 -4.15 16.51 -19.62
N ARG A 319 -4.96 16.11 -20.60
CA ARG A 319 -5.38 16.98 -21.68
C ARG A 319 -6.18 18.11 -21.05
N LYS A 320 -5.53 19.27 -20.88
CA LYS A 320 -6.22 20.54 -20.75
C LYS A 320 -7.05 20.73 -22.01
N THR A 321 -8.35 20.62 -21.88
CA THR A 321 -9.30 21.00 -22.92
C THR A 321 -9.11 22.50 -23.17
N LYS A 322 -8.47 22.84 -24.28
CA LYS A 322 -8.49 24.19 -24.84
C LYS A 322 -9.93 24.51 -25.25
N ASN A 323 -10.41 25.63 -24.77
CA ASN A 323 -11.62 26.29 -25.18
C ASN A 323 -11.83 26.22 -26.69
N SER A 324 -12.91 25.62 -27.12
CA SER A 324 -13.43 25.78 -28.48
C SER A 324 -14.31 27.03 -28.54
N PRO A 325 -14.17 27.84 -29.58
CA PRO A 325 -14.94 29.08 -29.70
C PRO A 325 -16.40 28.79 -30.05
N THR A 326 -17.28 29.56 -29.45
CA THR A 326 -18.73 29.60 -29.62
C THR A 326 -19.10 29.84 -31.10
N PRO A 327 -20.00 29.06 -31.71
CA PRO A 327 -20.53 29.42 -33.02
C PRO A 327 -21.61 30.51 -32.88
N ASN A 328 -21.38 31.55 -33.62
CA ASN A 328 -22.26 32.72 -33.77
C ASN A 328 -23.54 32.34 -34.54
N HIS A 329 -24.68 32.24 -33.83
CA HIS A 329 -25.99 32.02 -34.42
C HIS A 329 -26.56 33.32 -34.94
N LYS A 330 -26.38 33.57 -36.26
CA LYS A 330 -27.20 34.55 -37.00
C LYS A 330 -28.69 34.11 -36.96
N ARG A 331 -29.51 34.93 -36.35
CA ARG A 331 -31.00 34.88 -36.44
C ARG A 331 -31.39 34.95 -37.92
N ARG A 332 -32.06 33.93 -38.43
CA ARG A 332 -32.92 34.00 -39.59
C ARG A 332 -34.38 33.97 -39.10
N THR A 333 -35.03 35.10 -39.28
CA THR A 333 -36.48 35.30 -39.17
C THR A 333 -37.17 34.47 -40.25
N ILE A 334 -38.05 33.57 -39.90
CA ILE A 334 -39.00 32.93 -40.84
C ILE A 334 -40.40 33.25 -40.35
N ALA A 335 -41.14 33.85 -41.26
CA ALA A 335 -42.54 34.29 -41.12
C ALA A 335 -43.51 33.11 -40.94
N SER A 336 -44.53 33.34 -40.12
CA SER A 336 -45.68 32.46 -39.94
C SER A 336 -46.63 32.55 -41.16
N PRO A 337 -47.19 31.45 -41.64
CA PRO A 337 -48.42 31.51 -42.39
C PRO A 337 -49.65 31.32 -41.48
N GLY A 338 -50.68 32.19 -41.69
CA GLY A 338 -51.92 32.16 -41.00
C GLY A 338 -52.88 31.05 -41.48
N PRO A 339 -54.02 30.93 -40.82
CA PRO A 339 -54.97 29.81 -41.03
C PRO A 339 -55.95 30.09 -42.18
N GLU A 340 -56.26 29.08 -42.91
CA GLU A 340 -57.38 29.00 -43.85
C GLU A 340 -58.07 27.63 -43.77
N PRO A 341 -59.31 27.55 -44.29
CA PRO A 341 -60.62 27.74 -43.58
C PRO A 341 -61.22 26.40 -43.18
#